data_be79212f51fbc266cc58bb3392d9c85f
#
_entry.id   be79212f51fbc266cc58bb3392d9c85f
#
_cell.length_a   1.000
_cell.length_b   1.000
_cell.length_c   1.000
_cell.angle_alpha   90.00
_cell.angle_beta   90.00
_cell.angle_gamma   90.00
#
_symmetry.space_group_name_H-M   'P 1'
#
loop_
_entity.id
_entity.type
_entity.pdbx_description
1 polymer ?
#
loop_
_entity_poly.entity_id
_entity_poly.type
_entity_poly.pdbx_seq_one_letter_code
_entity_poly.pdbx_strand_id
1 'polypeptide(L)'
;MKKILALILCLGFGLAFAQTEENTTQPVENHSGDQLNPEQSKPAKYPGGVQAFMQEVSQKIKITRIKGANGMVRSKAKFSVNVKGDIETIIVTGENESLNHEVERVMKSMKTKWTPGEYKGYPIMIWFALPFIVNFD
;
A
#
# COMPACT_ATOMS: atom_id res chain seq x y z
N MET A 1 -30.54 -15.13 -46.71
CA MET A 1 -31.03 -14.76 -45.87
C MET A 1 -30.60 -15.08 -44.62
N LYS A 2 -30.27 -15.91 -44.35
CA LYS A 2 -29.93 -16.35 -43.24
C LYS A 2 -28.73 -15.75 -42.66
N LYS A 3 -27.96 -15.39 -43.22
CA LYS A 3 -26.83 -14.95 -42.74
C LYS A 3 -26.89 -13.85 -41.85
N ILE A 4 -27.67 -13.15 -41.89
CA ILE A 4 -27.74 -12.07 -41.13
C ILE A 4 -27.62 -12.19 -39.74
N LEU A 5 -28.17 -13.00 -39.29
CA LEU A 5 -28.16 -13.12 -37.97
C LEU A 5 -26.91 -13.15 -37.32
N ALA A 6 -26.13 -13.64 -37.76
CA ALA A 6 -24.96 -13.84 -37.13
C ALA A 6 -24.44 -12.67 -36.50
N LEU A 7 -24.40 -11.74 -37.14
CA LEU A 7 -23.79 -10.69 -36.60
C LEU A 7 -24.23 -10.12 -35.42
N ILE A 8 -25.22 -10.07 -35.19
CA ILE A 8 -25.64 -9.51 -34.10
C ILE A 8 -24.99 -9.77 -32.92
N LEU A 9 -24.84 -10.82 -32.70
CA LEU A 9 -24.33 -11.16 -31.58
C LEU A 9 -23.16 -10.49 -31.15
N CYS A 10 -22.32 -10.36 -31.81
CA CYS A 10 -21.17 -9.89 -31.43
C CYS A 10 -21.27 -8.74 -30.62
N LEU A 11 -22.05 -8.04 -30.88
CA LEU A 11 -22.12 -6.96 -30.21
C LEU A 11 -22.21 -6.94 -28.81
N GLY A 12 -22.87 -7.51 -28.40
CA GLY A 12 -23.11 -7.47 -27.08
C GLY A 12 -21.97 -7.53 -26.26
N PHE A 13 -21.12 -8.09 -26.59
CA PHE A 13 -20.18 -8.26 -25.84
C PHE A 13 -19.22 -7.32 -25.51
N GLY A 14 -18.84 -6.74 -26.22
CA GLY A 14 -17.79 -6.02 -25.92
C GLY A 14 -18.02 -5.16 -24.80
N LEU A 15 -19.01 -4.85 -24.53
CA LEU A 15 -19.19 -4.06 -23.49
C LEU A 15 -18.92 -4.52 -22.25
N ALA A 16 -19.10 -5.59 -22.12
CA ALA A 16 -18.91 -6.11 -20.92
C ALA A 16 -17.77 -5.59 -20.23
N PHE A 17 -16.84 -5.55 -20.73
CA PHE A 17 -15.80 -5.20 -20.03
C PHE A 17 -15.43 -3.92 -19.82
N ALA A 18 -15.81 -3.30 -20.40
CA ALA A 18 -15.40 -2.10 -20.29
C ALA A 18 -15.29 -1.59 -18.96
N GLN A 19 -16.02 -1.91 -18.22
CA GLN A 19 -15.99 -1.33 -17.01
C GLN A 19 -15.08 -1.68 -16.12
N THR A 20 -14.62 -2.36 -16.21
CA THR A 20 -13.84 -2.79 -15.38
C THR A 20 -12.94 -1.95 -14.85
N GLU A 21 -12.46 -1.54 -14.90
CA GLU A 21 -11.53 -0.95 -14.44
C GLU A 21 -11.43 -0.11 -13.55
N GLU A 22 -11.49 0.19 -13.23
CA GLU A 22 -11.33 0.98 -12.49
C GLU A 22 -10.89 0.96 -11.51
N ASN A 23 -10.46 1.06 -11.00
CA ASN A 23 -10.15 1.25 -10.03
C ASN A 23 -9.34 1.19 -9.40
N THR A 24 -9.03 0.90 -8.88
CA THR A 24 -8.34 0.75 -8.38
C THR A 24 -7.53 1.29 -7.59
N THR A 25 -6.91 1.47 -7.34
CA THR A 25 -6.21 2.17 -6.56
C THR A 25 -6.27 1.72 -5.27
N GLN A 26 -5.89 0.77 -4.88
CA GLN A 26 -5.88 0.38 -3.67
C GLN A 26 -4.60 0.13 -3.22
N PRO A 27 -3.97 0.78 -2.60
CA PRO A 27 -2.68 0.63 -2.12
C PRO A 27 -2.53 -0.31 -0.99
N VAL A 28 -3.50 -0.77 -0.46
CA VAL A 28 -3.34 -1.59 0.69
C VAL A 28 -3.59 -3.01 0.39
N GLU A 29 -2.63 -3.84 0.43
CA GLU A 29 -2.85 -5.20 0.24
C GLU A 29 -2.86 -5.85 1.54
N ASN A 30 -3.92 -6.27 1.99
CA ASN A 30 -4.01 -6.99 3.19
C ASN A 30 -3.69 -8.39 2.91
N HIS A 31 -2.56 -8.80 3.21
CA HIS A 31 -2.23 -10.16 3.00
C HIS A 31 -2.36 -10.85 4.29
N SER A 32 -3.48 -11.08 4.74
CA SER A 32 -3.56 -11.88 5.85
C SER A 32 -4.07 -13.10 5.26
N GLY A 33 -3.46 -14.10 5.37
CA GLY A 33 -3.82 -15.32 4.78
C GLY A 33 -5.22 -15.79 5.00
N ASP A 34 -5.91 -15.31 5.95
CA ASP A 34 -7.25 -15.73 6.14
C ASP A 34 -8.19 -14.75 5.52
N GLN A 35 -9.17 -15.19 4.84
CA GLN A 35 -10.12 -14.32 4.28
C GLN A 35 -11.00 -13.79 5.36
N LEU A 36 -10.61 -12.73 5.97
CA LEU A 36 -11.44 -12.14 6.99
C LEU A 36 -12.64 -11.47 6.33
N ASN A 37 -13.76 -11.64 6.92
CA ASN A 37 -14.98 -11.03 6.42
C ASN A 37 -14.84 -9.52 6.54
N PRO A 38 -14.90 -8.81 5.45
CA PRO A 38 -14.70 -7.37 5.47
C PRO A 38 -15.64 -6.62 6.39
N GLU A 39 -16.82 -7.15 6.59
CA GLU A 39 -17.76 -6.47 7.45
C GLU A 39 -17.39 -6.54 8.90
N GLN A 40 -16.55 -7.45 9.29
CA GLN A 40 -16.20 -7.65 10.68
C GLN A 40 -14.78 -7.22 10.97
N SER A 41 -14.06 -6.73 9.99
CA SER A 41 -12.68 -6.36 10.20
C SER A 41 -12.49 -4.86 10.02
N LYS A 42 -11.59 -4.29 10.79
CA LYS A 42 -11.23 -2.89 10.67
C LYS A 42 -9.74 -2.81 10.48
N PRO A 43 -9.28 -1.94 9.60
CA PRO A 43 -7.85 -1.82 9.38
C PRO A 43 -7.18 -1.09 10.54
N ALA A 44 -5.88 -1.24 10.66
CA ALA A 44 -5.12 -0.44 11.59
C ALA A 44 -5.14 1.01 11.11
N LYS A 45 -5.05 1.95 12.03
CA LYS A 45 -5.10 3.36 11.69
C LYS A 45 -3.97 4.15 12.33
N TYR A 46 -3.36 5.00 11.54
CA TYR A 46 -2.38 5.94 12.04
C TYR A 46 -3.10 7.26 12.35
N PRO A 47 -2.69 8.03 13.36
CA PRO A 47 -3.32 9.32 13.61
C PRO A 47 -3.21 10.21 12.36
N GLY A 48 -4.33 10.63 11.84
CA GLY A 48 -4.37 11.38 10.59
C GLY A 48 -4.45 10.50 9.35
N GLY A 49 -4.41 9.20 9.49
CA GLY A 49 -4.55 8.27 8.36
C GLY A 49 -3.22 7.88 7.74
N VAL A 50 -3.27 6.98 6.79
CA VAL A 50 -2.08 6.48 6.11
C VAL A 50 -1.35 7.61 5.38
N GLN A 51 -2.08 8.57 4.84
CA GLN A 51 -1.43 9.68 4.15
C GLN A 51 -0.57 10.49 5.13
N ALA A 52 -1.05 10.69 6.36
CA ALA A 52 -0.27 11.41 7.35
C ALA A 52 1.00 10.63 7.70
N PHE A 53 0.90 9.29 7.76
CA PHE A 53 2.06 8.46 8.02
C PHE A 53 3.08 8.63 6.90
N MET A 54 2.63 8.54 5.65
CA MET A 54 3.52 8.65 4.51
C MET A 54 4.18 10.01 4.45
N GLN A 55 3.45 11.06 4.76
CA GLN A 55 4.02 12.39 4.79
C GLN A 55 5.06 12.52 5.87
N GLU A 56 4.81 11.99 7.03
CA GLU A 56 5.74 12.09 8.12
C GLU A 56 7.03 11.34 7.81
N VAL A 57 6.92 10.15 7.23
CA VAL A 57 8.11 9.41 6.83
C VAL A 57 8.88 10.20 5.77
N SER A 58 8.19 10.74 4.78
CA SER A 58 8.85 11.49 3.72
C SER A 58 9.57 12.72 4.25
N GLN A 59 8.99 13.40 5.21
CA GLN A 59 9.60 14.58 5.77
C GLN A 59 10.85 14.26 6.59
N LYS A 60 10.93 13.07 7.13
CA LYS A 60 12.07 12.67 7.94
C LYS A 60 13.19 12.02 7.15
N ILE A 61 12.95 11.75 5.89
CA ILE A 61 13.99 11.19 5.03
C ILE A 61 15.04 12.24 4.76
N LYS A 62 16.32 11.90 5.01
CA LYS A 62 17.40 12.81 4.76
C LYS A 62 17.99 12.54 3.40
N ILE A 63 17.74 13.45 2.46
CA ILE A 63 18.20 13.27 1.10
C ILE A 63 19.70 13.12 1.01
N THR A 64 20.44 13.72 1.93
CA THR A 64 21.89 13.62 1.88
C THR A 64 22.40 12.21 2.16
N ARG A 65 21.55 11.33 2.67
CA ARG A 65 21.95 9.95 2.91
C ARG A 65 21.70 9.05 1.72
N ILE A 66 21.00 9.56 0.70
CA ILE A 66 20.65 8.76 -0.44
C ILE A 66 21.67 9.02 -1.54
N LYS A 67 22.30 7.95 -2.01
CA LYS A 67 23.37 8.07 -2.99
C LYS A 67 22.98 7.43 -4.31
N GLY A 68 23.59 7.91 -5.37
CA GLY A 68 23.37 7.33 -6.69
C GLY A 68 21.95 7.52 -7.22
N ALA A 69 21.24 8.51 -6.71
CA ALA A 69 19.88 8.72 -7.13
C ALA A 69 19.79 9.86 -8.14
N ASN A 70 18.90 9.69 -9.10
CA ASN A 70 18.73 10.68 -10.13
C ASN A 70 17.28 10.58 -10.57
N GLY A 71 16.61 11.72 -10.70
CA GLY A 71 15.21 11.72 -11.08
C GLY A 71 14.33 11.16 -10.00
N MET A 72 13.31 10.44 -10.38
CA MET A 72 12.39 9.87 -9.43
C MET A 72 12.86 8.49 -9.01
N VAL A 73 12.98 8.29 -7.71
CA VAL A 73 13.42 7.03 -7.15
C VAL A 73 12.35 6.52 -6.21
N ARG A 74 12.06 5.24 -6.26
CA ARG A 74 10.96 4.66 -5.49
C ARG A 74 11.42 3.54 -4.58
N SER A 75 10.76 3.44 -3.44
CA SER A 75 10.91 2.30 -2.54
C SER A 75 9.53 1.85 -2.13
N LYS A 76 9.39 0.57 -1.83
CA LYS A 76 8.15 0.04 -1.33
C LYS A 76 8.42 -0.53 0.05
N ALA A 77 7.67 -0.08 1.03
CA ALA A 77 7.84 -0.55 2.40
C ALA A 77 6.70 -1.46 2.77
N LYS A 78 7.03 -2.69 3.16
CA LYS A 78 6.05 -3.63 3.63
C LYS A 78 6.29 -3.77 5.12
N PHE A 79 5.26 -3.60 5.91
CA PHE A 79 5.42 -3.66 7.36
C PHE A 79 4.14 -4.12 8.04
N SER A 80 4.26 -4.56 9.27
CA SER A 80 3.09 -4.99 10.03
C SER A 80 2.89 -4.07 11.22
N VAL A 81 1.62 -3.87 11.57
CA VAL A 81 1.25 -3.16 12.79
C VAL A 81 0.69 -4.23 13.71
N ASN A 82 1.31 -4.41 14.86
CA ASN A 82 0.92 -5.50 15.75
C ASN A 82 -0.27 -5.13 16.62
N VAL A 83 -0.69 -6.06 17.46
CA VAL A 83 -1.88 -5.85 18.29
C VAL A 83 -1.70 -4.74 19.32
N LYS A 84 -0.49 -4.27 19.53
CA LYS A 84 -0.26 -3.18 20.46
C LYS A 84 -0.15 -1.84 19.71
N GLY A 85 -0.24 -1.84 18.40
CA GLY A 85 -0.13 -0.62 17.62
C GLY A 85 1.29 -0.25 17.24
N ASP A 86 2.24 -1.16 17.42
CA ASP A 86 3.62 -0.89 17.04
C ASP A 86 3.94 -1.47 15.68
N ILE A 87 4.82 -0.79 14.95
CA ILE A 87 5.31 -1.35 13.71
C ILE A 87 6.30 -2.42 14.08
N GLU A 88 6.13 -3.61 13.47
CA GLU A 88 6.98 -4.70 13.84
C GLU A 88 7.91 -5.16 12.76
N THR A 89 7.51 -5.71 11.72
CA THR A 89 8.39 -6.18 10.66
C THR A 89 8.45 -5.13 9.57
N ILE A 90 9.64 -4.70 9.18
CA ILE A 90 9.79 -3.71 8.13
C ILE A 90 10.67 -4.27 7.04
N ILE A 91 10.16 -4.35 5.82
CA ILE A 91 10.92 -4.82 4.67
C ILE A 91 10.79 -3.75 3.60
N VAL A 92 11.89 -3.11 3.23
CA VAL A 92 11.87 -2.06 2.22
C VAL A 92 12.63 -2.53 1.00
N THR A 93 12.02 -2.46 -0.16
CA THR A 93 12.63 -2.89 -1.41
C THR A 93 12.54 -1.77 -2.44
N GLY A 94 13.43 -1.76 -3.40
CA GLY A 94 13.47 -0.75 -4.45
C GLY A 94 14.82 -0.76 -5.10
N GLU A 95 14.96 0.00 -6.18
CA GLU A 95 16.18 0.01 -6.95
C GLU A 95 17.35 0.69 -6.26
N ASN A 96 17.13 1.63 -5.40
CA ASN A 96 18.21 2.34 -4.74
C ASN A 96 18.32 1.88 -3.29
N GLU A 97 19.40 1.15 -2.98
CA GLU A 97 19.56 0.62 -1.65
C GLU A 97 19.68 1.66 -0.57
N SER A 98 20.31 2.78 -0.85
CA SER A 98 20.45 3.81 0.18
C SER A 98 19.10 4.45 0.50
N LEU A 99 18.19 4.56 -0.49
CA LEU A 99 16.85 5.03 -0.21
C LEU A 99 16.12 3.98 0.63
N ASN A 100 16.26 2.71 0.30
CA ASN A 100 15.61 1.65 1.05
C ASN A 100 16.07 1.69 2.51
N HIS A 101 17.36 1.86 2.75
CA HIS A 101 17.89 1.92 4.10
C HIS A 101 17.38 3.17 4.82
N GLU A 102 17.26 4.27 4.11
CA GLU A 102 16.82 5.50 4.75
C GLU A 102 15.35 5.40 5.14
N VAL A 103 14.49 4.83 4.28
CA VAL A 103 13.09 4.64 4.61
C VAL A 103 12.98 3.73 5.84
N GLU A 104 13.76 2.65 5.85
CA GLU A 104 13.72 1.74 6.98
C GLU A 104 14.17 2.43 8.26
N ARG A 105 15.23 3.22 8.18
CA ARG A 105 15.74 3.93 9.34
C ARG A 105 14.67 4.87 9.92
N VAL A 106 13.99 5.62 9.04
CA VAL A 106 12.98 6.55 9.48
C VAL A 106 11.83 5.79 10.13
N MET A 107 11.38 4.73 9.50
CA MET A 107 10.25 3.98 10.03
C MET A 107 10.57 3.37 11.39
N LYS A 108 11.80 2.92 11.57
CA LYS A 108 12.18 2.36 12.87
C LYS A 108 12.28 3.43 13.94
N SER A 109 12.48 4.68 13.55
CA SER A 109 12.60 5.75 14.53
C SER A 109 11.26 6.34 14.95
N MET A 110 10.20 6.00 14.23
CA MET A 110 8.89 6.58 14.53
C MET A 110 8.26 5.87 15.72
N LYS A 111 7.84 6.65 16.70
CA LYS A 111 7.30 6.08 17.91
C LYS A 111 5.81 6.26 18.10
N THR A 112 5.16 6.90 17.14
CA THR A 112 3.72 7.14 17.26
C THR A 112 2.98 5.82 17.16
N LYS A 113 2.08 5.60 18.08
CA LYS A 113 1.30 4.38 18.08
C LYS A 113 0.18 4.42 17.07
N TRP A 114 -0.04 3.31 16.42
CA TRP A 114 -1.19 3.12 15.56
C TRP A 114 -2.33 2.55 16.40
N THR A 115 -3.54 2.72 15.94
CA THR A 115 -4.66 1.96 16.49
C THR A 115 -4.61 0.62 15.78
N PRO A 116 -4.52 -0.49 16.47
CA PRO A 116 -4.37 -1.77 15.78
C PRO A 116 -5.63 -2.15 15.01
N GLY A 117 -5.48 -3.01 14.04
CA GLY A 117 -6.63 -3.53 13.32
C GLY A 117 -7.47 -4.39 14.24
N GLU A 118 -8.70 -4.66 13.84
CA GLU A 118 -9.62 -5.46 14.65
C GLU A 118 -10.38 -6.45 13.80
N TYR A 119 -10.70 -7.56 14.39
CA TYR A 119 -11.56 -8.53 13.78
C TYR A 119 -12.54 -8.95 14.86
N LYS A 120 -13.83 -8.71 14.64
CA LYS A 120 -14.88 -9.02 15.61
C LYS A 120 -14.57 -8.43 16.99
N GLY A 121 -14.02 -7.22 16.98
CA GLY A 121 -13.73 -6.51 18.23
C GLY A 121 -12.42 -6.87 18.89
N TYR A 122 -11.66 -7.81 18.35
CA TYR A 122 -10.38 -8.19 18.92
C TYR A 122 -9.24 -7.63 18.10
N PRO A 123 -8.18 -7.16 18.73
CA PRO A 123 -7.07 -6.59 17.96
C PRO A 123 -6.36 -7.67 17.17
N ILE A 124 -5.97 -7.33 15.95
CA ILE A 124 -5.22 -8.24 15.09
C ILE A 124 -4.06 -7.50 14.45
N MET A 125 -3.08 -8.26 13.99
CA MET A 125 -1.96 -7.70 13.27
C MET A 125 -2.39 -7.44 11.83
N ILE A 126 -1.97 -6.32 11.27
CA ILE A 126 -2.31 -5.96 9.90
C ILE A 126 -1.02 -5.64 9.14
N TRP A 127 -0.93 -6.10 7.90
CA TRP A 127 0.20 -5.78 7.04
C TRP A 127 -0.14 -4.65 6.09
N PHE A 128 0.84 -3.79 5.84
CA PHE A 128 0.71 -2.71 4.88
C PHE A 128 1.84 -2.77 3.88
N ALA A 129 1.62 -2.27 2.68
CA ALA A 129 2.65 -2.09 1.67
C ALA A 129 2.45 -0.71 1.09
N LEU A 130 3.38 0.19 1.34
CA LEU A 130 3.25 1.58 0.94
C LEU A 130 4.43 2.03 0.09
N PRO A 131 4.19 2.81 -0.96
CA PRO A 131 5.26 3.31 -1.78
C PRO A 131 5.79 4.63 -1.24
N PHE A 132 7.09 4.85 -1.40
CA PHE A 132 7.71 6.12 -1.07
C PHE A 132 8.50 6.57 -2.31
N ILE A 133 8.27 7.79 -2.75
CA ILE A 133 8.88 8.32 -3.95
C ILE A 133 9.62 9.59 -3.61
N VAL A 134 10.88 9.68 -4.04
CA VAL A 134 11.68 10.88 -3.84
C VAL A 134 12.16 11.34 -5.20
N ASN A 135 12.08 12.64 -5.45
CA ASN A 135 12.49 13.18 -6.70
C ASN A 135 13.78 13.96 -6.52
N PHE A 136 14.81 13.56 -7.28
CA PHE A 136 16.10 14.21 -7.21
C PHE A 136 16.30 14.99 -8.51
N ASP A 137 16.05 16.25 -8.51
CA ASP A 137 16.24 17.09 -9.69
C ASP A 137 17.57 17.78 -9.70
#